data_67291889cbee48bec9b77dc6429f473f
#
_entry.id   67291889cbee48bec9b77dc6429f473f
#
_cell.length_a   1.000
_cell.length_b   1.000
_cell.length_c   1.000
_cell.angle_alpha   90.00
_cell.angle_beta   90.00
_cell.angle_gamma   90.00
#
_symmetry.space_group_name_H-M   'P 1'
#
loop_
_entity.id
_entity.type
_entity.pdbx_description
1 polymer ?
#
loop_
_entity_poly.entity_id
_entity_poly.type
_entity_poly.pdbx_seq_one_letter_code
_entity_poly.pdbx_strand_id
1 'polypeptide(L)'
;DFIKTVELTDIQDILERQIDYNYAIACAGLNDNYGANIGKVLLKSFGNDVKNKAKAYAAAGSDARMNGCELPVVINSGSGNQGMTCSLPVIIYAQELKVSKEKMLRALALSNLVAIHEKSGIGTLSAYCGAVSAATGAGAGIAYLYDEDYQAVIHTIVNTLANVSGIVCDGAKASCAAKIASSVDAAILGYHMYKNGQEFKSGDGLVMENVEATIQSVGRLGREGMRETNKEIIKMMIHE
;
A
#
# COMPACT_ATOMS: atom_id res chain seq x y z
N ASP A 1 3.04 -19.78 -2.92
CA ASP A 1 3.91 -20.86 -2.43
C ASP A 1 5.10 -20.32 -1.64
N PHE A 2 5.92 -19.38 -2.18
CA PHE A 2 7.13 -18.84 -1.52
C PHE A 2 6.86 -18.42 -0.07
N ILE A 3 5.82 -17.64 0.20
CA ILE A 3 5.49 -17.13 1.54
C ILE A 3 5.24 -18.26 2.57
N LYS A 4 4.75 -19.42 2.12
CA LYS A 4 4.49 -20.56 3.00
C LYS A 4 5.75 -21.39 3.28
N THR A 5 6.76 -21.30 2.42
CA THR A 5 7.95 -22.17 2.45
C THR A 5 9.25 -21.46 2.80
N VAL A 6 9.29 -20.12 2.71
CA VAL A 6 10.49 -19.34 3.02
C VAL A 6 10.91 -19.51 4.47
N GLU A 7 12.21 -19.71 4.70
CA GLU A 7 12.80 -19.69 6.02
C GLU A 7 12.78 -18.26 6.55
N LEU A 8 12.00 -18.01 7.61
CA LEU A 8 11.82 -16.67 8.14
C LEU A 8 13.10 -16.03 8.65
N THR A 9 14.05 -16.83 9.13
CA THR A 9 15.37 -16.37 9.57
C THR A 9 16.11 -15.55 8.54
N ASP A 10 15.86 -15.80 7.24
CA ASP A 10 16.54 -15.09 6.14
C ASP A 10 16.02 -13.66 5.94
N ILE A 11 14.79 -13.39 6.37
CA ILE A 11 14.09 -12.12 6.12
C ILE A 11 13.60 -11.44 7.41
N GLN A 12 13.71 -12.10 8.55
CA GLN A 12 13.13 -11.65 9.81
C GLN A 12 13.69 -10.29 10.24
N ASP A 13 15.00 -10.11 10.21
CA ASP A 13 15.65 -8.87 10.69
C ASP A 13 15.17 -7.63 9.94
N ILE A 14 15.01 -7.74 8.62
CA ILE A 14 14.52 -6.61 7.83
C ILE A 14 13.05 -6.32 8.07
N LEU A 15 12.23 -7.37 8.24
CA LEU A 15 10.80 -7.20 8.51
C LEU A 15 10.56 -6.67 9.93
N GLU A 16 11.30 -7.12 10.92
CA GLU A 16 11.21 -6.59 12.28
C GLU A 16 11.62 -5.11 12.31
N ARG A 17 12.71 -4.76 11.65
CA ARG A 17 13.10 -3.34 11.49
C ARG A 17 12.03 -2.53 10.78
N GLN A 18 11.34 -3.11 9.77
CA GLN A 18 10.23 -2.44 9.09
C GLN A 18 9.05 -2.21 10.04
N ILE A 19 8.73 -3.19 10.89
CA ILE A 19 7.70 -3.05 11.92
C ILE A 19 8.07 -1.90 12.86
N ASP A 20 9.24 -1.97 13.46
CA ASP A 20 9.65 -1.03 14.50
C ASP A 20 9.73 0.41 13.98
N TYR A 21 10.43 0.64 12.88
CA TYR A 21 10.67 1.98 12.36
C TYR A 21 9.40 2.61 11.77
N ASN A 22 8.68 1.85 10.94
CA ASN A 22 7.48 2.38 10.30
C ASN A 22 6.35 2.61 11.31
N TYR A 23 6.25 1.78 12.35
CA TYR A 23 5.28 1.97 13.41
C TYR A 23 5.64 3.19 14.29
N ALA A 24 6.92 3.37 14.63
CA ALA A 24 7.38 4.51 15.43
C ALA A 24 7.05 5.85 14.76
N ILE A 25 7.36 6.01 13.47
CA ILE A 25 7.07 7.26 12.76
C ILE A 25 5.56 7.47 12.57
N ALA A 26 4.77 6.42 12.40
CA ALA A 26 3.31 6.53 12.36
C ALA A 26 2.74 7.02 13.70
N CYS A 27 3.26 6.51 14.82
CA CYS A 27 2.91 7.00 16.15
C CYS A 27 3.28 8.48 16.35
N ALA A 28 4.46 8.90 15.89
CA ALA A 28 4.85 10.31 15.92
C ALA A 28 3.86 11.17 15.12
N GLY A 29 3.47 10.72 13.91
CA GLY A 29 2.48 11.42 13.08
C GLY A 29 1.08 11.51 13.70
N LEU A 30 0.71 10.53 14.55
CA LEU A 30 -0.55 10.59 15.29
C LEU A 30 -0.47 11.45 16.57
N ASN A 31 0.69 11.55 17.20
CA ASN A 31 0.87 12.30 18.44
C ASN A 31 1.15 13.79 18.18
N ASP A 32 2.03 14.08 17.22
CA ASP A 32 2.49 15.43 16.91
C ASP A 32 1.81 15.99 15.67
N ASN A 33 1.98 17.29 15.39
CA ASN A 33 1.38 17.95 14.24
C ASN A 33 2.35 17.92 13.05
N TYR A 34 1.97 17.19 11.99
CA TYR A 34 2.71 17.11 10.74
C TYR A 34 1.79 17.31 9.54
N GLY A 35 2.16 18.21 8.64
CA GLY A 35 1.46 18.44 7.38
C GLY A 35 -0.03 18.73 7.58
N ALA A 36 -0.87 17.98 6.89
CA ALA A 36 -2.33 18.13 6.98
C ALA A 36 -2.97 17.27 8.09
N ASN A 37 -2.17 16.53 8.87
CA ASN A 37 -2.64 15.64 9.94
C ASN A 37 -3.72 14.64 9.46
N ILE A 38 -3.57 14.09 8.27
CA ILE A 38 -4.57 13.21 7.63
C ILE A 38 -4.89 12.01 8.54
N GLY A 39 -3.87 11.39 9.14
CA GLY A 39 -4.08 10.28 10.08
C GLY A 39 -4.99 10.65 11.25
N LYS A 40 -4.78 11.81 11.86
CA LYS A 40 -5.64 12.32 12.97
C LYS A 40 -7.06 12.65 12.49
N VAL A 41 -7.17 13.26 11.31
CA VAL A 41 -8.48 13.58 10.70
C VAL A 41 -9.28 12.31 10.50
N LEU A 42 -8.67 11.25 9.97
CA LEU A 42 -9.34 9.96 9.75
C LEU A 42 -9.89 9.37 11.05
N LEU A 43 -9.07 9.29 12.10
CA LEU A 43 -9.52 8.74 13.40
C LEU A 43 -10.60 9.60 14.05
N LYS A 44 -10.47 10.92 13.99
CA LYS A 44 -11.44 11.84 14.56
C LYS A 44 -12.80 11.81 13.84
N SER A 45 -12.79 11.68 12.52
CA SER A 45 -13.98 11.78 11.68
C SER A 45 -14.70 10.45 11.48
N PHE A 46 -13.97 9.34 11.43
CA PHE A 46 -14.52 8.01 11.07
C PHE A 46 -14.40 6.96 12.17
N GLY A 47 -13.76 7.28 13.29
CA GLY A 47 -13.62 6.37 14.43
C GLY A 47 -12.40 5.44 14.36
N ASN A 48 -12.33 4.51 15.32
CA ASN A 48 -11.15 3.72 15.65
C ASN A 48 -11.27 2.24 15.29
N ASP A 49 -12.16 1.86 14.38
CA ASP A 49 -12.17 0.48 13.88
C ASP A 49 -10.87 0.14 13.13
N VAL A 50 -10.61 -1.14 12.92
CA VAL A 50 -9.36 -1.63 12.33
C VAL A 50 -9.11 -1.03 10.94
N LYS A 51 -10.15 -0.86 10.13
CA LYS A 51 -10.06 -0.27 8.79
C LYS A 51 -9.58 1.18 8.87
N ASN A 52 -10.18 1.97 9.75
CA ASN A 52 -9.82 3.37 9.93
C ASN A 52 -8.44 3.52 10.56
N LYS A 53 -8.08 2.69 11.56
CA LYS A 53 -6.72 2.64 12.11
C LYS A 53 -5.68 2.31 11.03
N ALA A 54 -5.92 1.30 10.19
CA ALA A 54 -4.99 0.91 9.13
C ALA A 54 -4.68 2.07 8.17
N LYS A 55 -5.72 2.78 7.72
CA LYS A 55 -5.58 3.99 6.88
C LYS A 55 -4.87 5.12 7.63
N ALA A 56 -5.26 5.35 8.87
CA ALA A 56 -4.76 6.46 9.67
C ALA A 56 -3.27 6.31 10.01
N TYR A 57 -2.81 5.12 10.40
CA TYR A 57 -1.40 4.87 10.68
C TYR A 57 -0.53 5.04 9.43
N ALA A 58 -0.97 4.49 8.29
CA ALA A 58 -0.25 4.64 7.02
C ALA A 58 -0.17 6.12 6.59
N ALA A 59 -1.28 6.87 6.71
CA ALA A 59 -1.33 8.29 6.40
C ALA A 59 -0.47 9.11 7.38
N ALA A 60 -0.55 8.84 8.68
CA ALA A 60 0.20 9.56 9.71
C ALA A 60 1.72 9.40 9.56
N GLY A 61 2.18 8.19 9.23
CA GLY A 61 3.60 7.98 8.91
C GLY A 61 4.06 8.83 7.73
N SER A 62 3.23 8.96 6.70
CA SER A 62 3.50 9.86 5.57
C SER A 62 3.41 11.34 5.97
N ASP A 63 2.44 11.75 6.77
CA ASP A 63 2.35 13.11 7.30
C ASP A 63 3.67 13.49 8.01
N ALA A 64 4.13 12.64 8.93
CA ALA A 64 5.37 12.85 9.67
C ALA A 64 6.60 12.91 8.73
N ARG A 65 6.75 11.88 7.87
CA ARG A 65 7.90 11.79 6.96
C ARG A 65 8.00 12.96 5.98
N MET A 66 6.89 13.38 5.39
CA MET A 66 6.87 14.45 4.39
C MET A 66 7.04 15.85 4.99
N ASN A 67 6.95 15.98 6.30
CA ASN A 67 6.98 17.26 6.98
C ASN A 67 8.05 17.35 8.08
N GLY A 68 9.16 16.61 7.91
CA GLY A 68 10.40 16.84 8.65
C GLY A 68 10.60 16.00 9.90
N CYS A 69 9.82 14.93 10.12
CA CYS A 69 10.12 13.99 11.20
C CYS A 69 11.43 13.24 10.87
N GLU A 70 12.36 13.24 11.80
CA GLU A 70 13.71 12.67 11.63
C GLU A 70 13.77 11.14 11.89
N LEU A 71 12.66 10.53 12.32
CA LEU A 71 12.64 9.08 12.56
C LEU A 71 12.87 8.30 11.26
N PRO A 72 13.66 7.21 11.33
CA PRO A 72 13.95 6.40 10.17
C PRO A 72 12.74 5.61 9.71
N VAL A 73 12.74 5.22 8.42
CA VAL A 73 11.74 4.32 7.83
C VAL A 73 12.40 3.22 7.02
N VAL A 74 11.76 2.05 6.96
CA VAL A 74 12.15 1.01 6.00
C VAL A 74 11.33 1.21 4.72
N ILE A 75 12.07 1.37 3.62
CA ILE A 75 11.51 1.67 2.31
C ILE A 75 11.00 0.42 1.59
N ASN A 76 10.11 0.62 0.62
CA ASN A 76 9.79 -0.37 -0.42
C ASN A 76 9.88 0.32 -1.78
N SER A 77 10.46 -0.35 -2.77
CA SER A 77 10.59 0.18 -4.15
C SER A 77 11.17 1.61 -4.22
N GLY A 78 12.14 1.92 -3.35
CA GLY A 78 12.83 3.21 -3.33
C GLY A 78 12.09 4.33 -2.60
N SER A 79 10.97 4.05 -1.91
CA SER A 79 10.16 5.07 -1.23
C SER A 79 9.77 4.66 0.18
N GLY A 80 10.00 5.56 1.16
CA GLY A 80 9.54 5.39 2.54
C GLY A 80 8.02 5.38 2.63
N ASN A 81 7.33 6.22 1.86
CA ASN A 81 5.87 6.22 1.81
C ASN A 81 5.32 4.87 1.33
N GLN A 82 5.94 4.25 0.32
CA GLN A 82 5.57 2.90 -0.11
C GLN A 82 5.86 1.86 0.96
N GLY A 83 7.02 1.94 1.63
CA GLY A 83 7.36 1.05 2.75
C GLY A 83 6.35 1.12 3.89
N MET A 84 5.92 2.31 4.27
CA MET A 84 4.88 2.49 5.29
C MET A 84 3.50 2.01 4.82
N THR A 85 3.15 2.27 3.56
CA THR A 85 1.85 1.89 2.99
C THR A 85 1.69 0.38 2.88
N CYS A 86 2.73 -0.36 2.49
CA CYS A 86 2.65 -1.82 2.41
C CYS A 86 2.76 -2.50 3.78
N SER A 87 3.37 -1.86 4.81
CA SER A 87 3.58 -2.50 6.11
C SER A 87 2.53 -2.14 7.16
N LEU A 88 2.24 -0.86 7.36
CA LEU A 88 1.41 -0.40 8.48
C LEU A 88 -0.01 -0.98 8.50
N PRO A 89 -0.74 -1.04 7.38
CA PRO A 89 -2.06 -1.67 7.39
C PRO A 89 -2.02 -3.14 7.78
N VAL A 90 -1.00 -3.88 7.32
CA VAL A 90 -0.81 -5.31 7.68
C VAL A 90 -0.50 -5.45 9.17
N ILE A 91 0.36 -4.60 9.73
CA ILE A 91 0.70 -4.59 11.16
C ILE A 91 -0.55 -4.32 12.01
N ILE A 92 -1.35 -3.32 11.66
CA ILE A 92 -2.57 -2.95 12.39
C ILE A 92 -3.59 -4.11 12.35
N TYR A 93 -3.80 -4.74 11.20
CA TYR A 93 -4.68 -5.91 11.11
C TYR A 93 -4.14 -7.12 11.86
N ALA A 94 -2.83 -7.36 11.81
CA ALA A 94 -2.21 -8.46 12.56
C ALA A 94 -2.39 -8.29 14.08
N GLN A 95 -2.25 -7.06 14.59
CA GLN A 95 -2.49 -6.73 15.98
C GLN A 95 -3.97 -6.90 16.39
N GLU A 96 -4.89 -6.42 15.56
CA GLU A 96 -6.34 -6.56 15.81
C GLU A 96 -6.78 -8.03 15.84
N LEU A 97 -6.29 -8.82 14.89
CA LEU A 97 -6.58 -10.26 14.78
C LEU A 97 -5.80 -11.11 15.79
N LYS A 98 -4.84 -10.51 16.50
CA LYS A 98 -3.98 -11.19 17.48
C LYS A 98 -3.29 -12.43 16.90
N VAL A 99 -2.85 -12.35 15.66
CA VAL A 99 -2.15 -13.44 14.99
C VAL A 99 -0.75 -13.66 15.58
N SER A 100 -0.15 -14.83 15.31
CA SER A 100 1.23 -15.09 15.70
C SER A 100 2.22 -14.17 15.00
N LYS A 101 3.39 -13.96 15.61
CA LYS A 101 4.48 -13.19 14.99
C LYS A 101 4.87 -13.78 13.63
N GLU A 102 4.96 -15.09 13.54
CA GLU A 102 5.25 -15.78 12.27
C GLU A 102 4.24 -15.42 11.19
N LYS A 103 2.95 -15.50 11.48
CA LYS A 103 1.90 -15.17 10.51
C LYS A 103 1.97 -13.70 10.07
N MET A 104 2.26 -12.79 10.99
CA MET A 104 2.46 -11.37 10.65
C MET A 104 3.67 -11.17 9.74
N LEU A 105 4.81 -11.81 10.03
CA LEU A 105 6.00 -11.72 9.19
C LEU A 105 5.76 -12.26 7.78
N ARG A 106 5.07 -13.40 7.64
CA ARG A 106 4.69 -13.96 6.34
C ARG A 106 3.74 -13.03 5.57
N ALA A 107 2.77 -12.42 6.24
CA ALA A 107 1.87 -11.43 5.62
C ALA A 107 2.62 -10.18 5.16
N LEU A 108 3.58 -9.69 5.95
CA LEU A 108 4.45 -8.57 5.57
C LEU A 108 5.35 -8.92 4.39
N ALA A 109 5.94 -10.11 4.37
CA ALA A 109 6.73 -10.57 3.23
C ALA A 109 5.89 -10.61 1.95
N LEU A 110 4.66 -11.15 2.00
CA LEU A 110 3.73 -11.16 0.87
C LEU A 110 3.43 -9.73 0.40
N SER A 111 3.06 -8.85 1.32
CA SER A 111 2.74 -7.46 1.02
C SER A 111 3.89 -6.74 0.32
N ASN A 112 5.11 -6.86 0.87
CA ASN A 112 6.30 -6.26 0.27
C ASN A 112 6.58 -6.80 -1.14
N LEU A 113 6.49 -8.11 -1.34
CA LEU A 113 6.78 -8.74 -2.64
C LEU A 113 5.74 -8.38 -3.70
N VAL A 114 4.45 -8.33 -3.36
CA VAL A 114 3.40 -7.88 -4.28
C VAL A 114 3.64 -6.42 -4.69
N ALA A 115 3.92 -5.54 -3.73
CA ALA A 115 4.22 -4.13 -4.01
C ALA A 115 5.44 -3.97 -4.94
N ILE A 116 6.51 -4.73 -4.72
CA ILE A 116 7.71 -4.72 -5.57
C ILE A 116 7.38 -5.23 -6.97
N HIS A 117 6.64 -6.33 -7.07
CA HIS A 117 6.27 -6.95 -8.34
C HIS A 117 5.48 -5.97 -9.22
N GLU A 118 4.41 -5.37 -8.70
CA GLU A 118 3.65 -4.35 -9.42
C GLU A 118 4.51 -3.15 -9.80
N LYS A 119 5.30 -2.64 -8.86
CA LYS A 119 6.14 -1.47 -9.10
C LYS A 119 7.20 -1.72 -10.17
N SER A 120 7.71 -2.94 -10.30
CA SER A 120 8.66 -3.32 -11.35
C SER A 120 8.07 -3.16 -12.75
N GLY A 121 6.78 -3.43 -12.92
CA GLY A 121 6.04 -3.22 -14.17
C GLY A 121 5.83 -1.73 -14.52
N ILE A 122 5.60 -0.89 -13.52
CA ILE A 122 5.37 0.56 -13.67
C ILE A 122 6.68 1.32 -13.93
N GLY A 123 7.77 0.92 -13.27
CA GLY A 123 9.06 1.60 -13.33
C GLY A 123 9.32 2.53 -12.14
N THR A 124 10.56 3.03 -12.04
CA THR A 124 11.04 3.79 -10.87
C THR A 124 10.38 5.15 -10.76
N LEU A 125 10.26 5.87 -11.87
CA LEU A 125 9.63 7.18 -11.98
C LEU A 125 8.45 7.11 -12.93
N SER A 126 7.27 7.43 -12.44
CA SER A 126 6.02 7.44 -13.20
C SER A 126 5.02 8.38 -12.54
N ALA A 127 4.16 8.98 -13.35
CA ALA A 127 2.97 9.69 -12.86
C ALA A 127 1.97 8.74 -12.16
N TYR A 128 2.12 7.43 -12.29
CA TYR A 128 1.36 6.45 -11.53
C TYR A 128 1.88 6.38 -10.09
N CYS A 129 1.01 6.68 -9.14
CA CYS A 129 1.41 6.76 -7.73
C CYS A 129 1.76 5.39 -7.15
N GLY A 130 2.98 5.27 -6.63
CA GLY A 130 3.43 4.03 -5.96
C GLY A 130 2.66 3.67 -4.69
N ALA A 131 1.86 4.60 -4.14
CA ALA A 131 0.96 4.30 -3.03
C ALA A 131 -0.08 3.25 -3.42
N VAL A 132 -0.51 3.20 -4.69
CA VAL A 132 -1.46 2.18 -5.18
C VAL A 132 -0.85 0.79 -5.11
N SER A 133 0.34 0.59 -5.70
CA SER A 133 1.03 -0.70 -5.66
C SER A 133 1.33 -1.15 -4.23
N ALA A 134 1.75 -0.22 -3.37
CA ALA A 134 2.03 -0.51 -1.97
C ALA A 134 0.76 -0.88 -1.19
N ALA A 135 -0.37 -0.20 -1.45
CA ALA A 135 -1.65 -0.52 -0.83
C ALA A 135 -2.23 -1.85 -1.35
N THR A 136 -2.05 -2.16 -2.64
CA THR A 136 -2.42 -3.46 -3.20
C THR A 136 -1.65 -4.58 -2.49
N GLY A 137 -0.35 -4.38 -2.26
CA GLY A 137 0.45 -5.27 -1.43
C GLY A 137 -0.12 -5.43 -0.02
N ALA A 138 -0.49 -4.31 0.62
CA ALA A 138 -1.11 -4.35 1.95
C ALA A 138 -2.43 -5.13 1.94
N GLY A 139 -3.27 -4.94 0.94
CA GLY A 139 -4.51 -5.71 0.75
C GLY A 139 -4.25 -7.21 0.63
N ALA A 140 -3.24 -7.61 -0.15
CA ALA A 140 -2.80 -9.00 -0.26
C ALA A 140 -2.36 -9.57 1.10
N GLY A 141 -1.57 -8.80 1.87
CA GLY A 141 -1.15 -9.16 3.22
C GLY A 141 -2.34 -9.31 4.19
N ILE A 142 -3.31 -8.40 4.14
CA ILE A 142 -4.53 -8.46 4.94
C ILE A 142 -5.35 -9.69 4.58
N ALA A 143 -5.55 -9.97 3.27
CA ALA A 143 -6.25 -11.18 2.83
C ALA A 143 -5.59 -12.45 3.38
N TYR A 144 -4.26 -12.52 3.35
CA TYR A 144 -3.51 -13.63 3.92
C TYR A 144 -3.70 -13.76 5.44
N LEU A 145 -3.77 -12.66 6.18
CA LEU A 145 -4.00 -12.69 7.63
C LEU A 145 -5.34 -13.33 7.99
N TYR A 146 -6.36 -13.14 7.16
CA TYR A 146 -7.68 -13.75 7.38
C TYR A 146 -7.75 -15.20 6.93
N ASP A 147 -7.45 -15.47 5.66
CA ASP A 147 -7.86 -16.71 5.01
C ASP A 147 -6.69 -17.63 4.62
N GLU A 148 -5.46 -17.11 4.53
CA GLU A 148 -4.26 -17.83 4.01
C GLU A 148 -4.51 -18.48 2.61
N ASP A 149 -5.55 -18.03 1.93
CA ASP A 149 -6.00 -18.58 0.66
C ASP A 149 -5.44 -17.79 -0.52
N TYR A 150 -4.98 -18.52 -1.52
CA TYR A 150 -4.47 -17.94 -2.77
C TYR A 150 -5.55 -17.13 -3.51
N GLN A 151 -6.79 -17.64 -3.54
CA GLN A 151 -7.89 -16.94 -4.22
C GLN A 151 -8.22 -15.61 -3.54
N ALA A 152 -8.27 -15.57 -2.21
CA ALA A 152 -8.46 -14.32 -1.46
C ALA A 152 -7.41 -13.28 -1.82
N VAL A 153 -6.15 -13.70 -1.94
CA VAL A 153 -5.03 -12.81 -2.28
C VAL A 153 -5.17 -12.26 -3.70
N ILE A 154 -5.36 -13.12 -4.70
CA ILE A 154 -5.39 -12.67 -6.11
C ILE A 154 -6.62 -11.81 -6.42
N HIS A 155 -7.79 -12.17 -5.89
CA HIS A 155 -8.99 -11.36 -6.08
C HIS A 155 -8.89 -10.01 -5.37
N THR A 156 -8.25 -9.94 -4.19
CA THR A 156 -7.96 -8.67 -3.52
C THR A 156 -7.07 -7.79 -4.37
N ILE A 157 -6.01 -8.32 -4.98
CA ILE A 157 -5.13 -7.59 -5.89
C ILE A 157 -5.92 -7.05 -7.08
N VAL A 158 -6.65 -7.91 -7.79
CA VAL A 158 -7.44 -7.52 -8.97
C VAL A 158 -8.48 -6.45 -8.62
N ASN A 159 -9.26 -6.67 -7.56
CA ASN A 159 -10.28 -5.72 -7.11
C ASN A 159 -9.69 -4.36 -6.73
N THR A 160 -8.51 -4.36 -6.11
CA THR A 160 -7.81 -3.12 -5.74
C THR A 160 -7.38 -2.34 -6.98
N LEU A 161 -6.71 -3.01 -7.92
CA LEU A 161 -6.22 -2.40 -9.16
C LEU A 161 -7.33 -1.92 -10.09
N ALA A 162 -8.45 -2.63 -10.14
CA ALA A 162 -9.64 -2.20 -10.90
C ALA A 162 -10.26 -0.93 -10.31
N ASN A 163 -10.27 -0.80 -8.97
CA ASN A 163 -10.83 0.35 -8.27
C ASN A 163 -9.91 1.59 -8.33
N VAL A 164 -8.62 1.42 -8.04
CA VAL A 164 -7.66 2.53 -7.91
C VAL A 164 -6.49 2.34 -8.87
N SER A 165 -6.77 2.42 -10.17
CA SER A 165 -5.75 2.26 -11.22
C SER A 165 -5.15 3.58 -11.72
N GLY A 166 -5.31 4.69 -11.00
CA GLY A 166 -4.93 5.97 -11.58
C GLY A 166 -4.73 7.15 -10.65
N ILE A 167 -4.34 6.96 -9.40
CA ILE A 167 -3.92 8.10 -8.57
C ILE A 167 -2.64 8.69 -9.15
N VAL A 168 -2.67 9.99 -9.45
CA VAL A 168 -1.55 10.71 -10.03
C VAL A 168 -0.50 11.02 -8.96
N CYS A 169 0.77 10.73 -9.29
CA CYS A 169 1.93 11.11 -8.49
C CYS A 169 2.46 12.48 -8.95
N ASP A 170 2.37 13.47 -8.09
CA ASP A 170 2.85 14.84 -8.29
C ASP A 170 4.07 15.16 -7.40
N GLY A 171 4.86 14.15 -7.08
CA GLY A 171 6.04 14.23 -6.21
C GLY A 171 5.75 13.96 -4.75
N ALA A 172 6.80 13.95 -3.93
CA ALA A 172 6.73 13.71 -2.50
C ALA A 172 6.27 14.98 -1.77
N LYS A 173 5.01 15.01 -1.37
CA LYS A 173 4.33 16.18 -0.78
C LYS A 173 3.44 15.76 0.40
N ALA A 174 2.95 16.74 1.17
CA ALA A 174 2.00 16.50 2.26
C ALA A 174 0.72 15.76 1.78
N SER A 175 0.28 16.00 0.55
CA SER A 175 -0.87 15.31 -0.07
C SER A 175 -0.69 13.79 -0.22
N CYS A 176 0.53 13.27 -0.11
CA CYS A 176 0.78 11.82 -0.16
C CYS A 176 0.00 11.06 0.91
N ALA A 177 -0.16 11.63 2.11
CA ALA A 177 -0.90 11.00 3.20
C ALA A 177 -2.36 10.70 2.81
N ALA A 178 -3.04 11.63 2.13
CA ALA A 178 -4.41 11.43 1.66
C ALA A 178 -4.48 10.39 0.53
N LYS A 179 -3.53 10.42 -0.43
CA LYS A 179 -3.44 9.42 -1.50
C LYS A 179 -3.22 8.00 -0.94
N ILE A 180 -2.39 7.87 0.10
CA ILE A 180 -2.16 6.61 0.82
C ILE A 180 -3.45 6.14 1.47
N ALA A 181 -4.16 6.99 2.21
CA ALA A 181 -5.41 6.64 2.86
C ALA A 181 -6.45 6.11 1.86
N SER A 182 -6.62 6.78 0.72
CA SER A 182 -7.53 6.36 -0.35
C SER A 182 -7.12 5.01 -0.97
N SER A 183 -5.81 4.81 -1.22
CA SER A 183 -5.31 3.55 -1.77
C SER A 183 -5.50 2.38 -0.81
N VAL A 184 -5.24 2.57 0.48
CA VAL A 184 -5.44 1.55 1.52
C VAL A 184 -6.93 1.24 1.69
N ASP A 185 -7.81 2.24 1.60
CA ASP A 185 -9.27 2.03 1.64
C ASP A 185 -9.73 1.14 0.48
N ALA A 186 -9.24 1.41 -0.73
CA ALA A 186 -9.53 0.60 -1.91
C ALA A 186 -9.05 -0.86 -1.76
N ALA A 187 -7.87 -1.06 -1.17
CA ALA A 187 -7.32 -2.39 -0.93
C ALA A 187 -8.14 -3.20 0.09
N ILE A 188 -8.56 -2.55 1.17
CA ILE A 188 -9.45 -3.17 2.16
C ILE A 188 -10.82 -3.50 1.54
N LEU A 189 -11.37 -2.58 0.73
CA LEU A 189 -12.60 -2.84 0.00
C LEU A 189 -12.45 -4.04 -0.94
N GLY A 190 -11.31 -4.14 -1.65
CA GLY A 190 -11.00 -5.25 -2.56
C GLY A 190 -11.08 -6.62 -1.87
N TYR A 191 -10.54 -6.73 -0.65
CA TYR A 191 -10.68 -7.94 0.17
C TYR A 191 -12.14 -8.20 0.58
N HIS A 192 -12.85 -7.17 1.05
CA HIS A 192 -14.24 -7.35 1.47
C HIS A 192 -15.17 -7.68 0.29
N MET A 193 -14.89 -7.21 -0.92
CA MET A 193 -15.59 -7.65 -2.12
C MET A 193 -15.47 -9.16 -2.29
N TYR A 194 -14.24 -9.70 -2.25
CA TYR A 194 -14.03 -11.15 -2.33
C TYR A 194 -14.79 -11.90 -1.24
N LYS A 195 -14.73 -11.47 0.00
CA LYS A 195 -15.44 -12.11 1.13
C LYS A 195 -16.96 -12.13 0.95
N ASN A 196 -17.51 -11.22 0.18
CA ASN A 196 -18.94 -11.17 -0.15
C ASN A 196 -19.25 -11.82 -1.51
N GLY A 197 -18.33 -12.60 -2.08
CA GLY A 197 -18.51 -13.27 -3.36
C GLY A 197 -18.58 -12.32 -4.55
N GLN A 198 -18.00 -11.12 -4.43
CA GLN A 198 -17.98 -10.10 -5.48
C GLN A 198 -16.56 -9.90 -6.01
N GLU A 199 -16.44 -9.77 -7.31
CA GLU A 199 -15.17 -9.56 -8.01
C GLU A 199 -15.36 -8.80 -9.30
N PHE A 200 -14.35 -8.07 -9.73
CA PHE A 200 -14.26 -7.58 -11.10
C PHE A 200 -13.74 -8.69 -12.00
N LYS A 201 -14.29 -8.77 -13.23
CA LYS A 201 -14.02 -9.84 -14.19
C LYS A 201 -13.23 -9.33 -15.39
N SER A 202 -12.63 -10.27 -16.11
CA SER A 202 -11.97 -9.96 -17.38
C SER A 202 -12.93 -9.19 -18.31
N GLY A 203 -12.45 -8.03 -18.79
CA GLY A 203 -13.23 -7.08 -19.56
C GLY A 203 -13.79 -5.89 -18.76
N ASP A 204 -13.70 -5.90 -17.44
CA ASP A 204 -14.03 -4.75 -16.60
C ASP A 204 -12.86 -3.74 -16.63
N GLY A 205 -12.81 -2.89 -17.62
CA GLY A 205 -11.77 -1.88 -17.78
C GLY A 205 -10.37 -2.48 -17.97
N LEU A 206 -9.49 -2.34 -16.99
CA LEU A 206 -8.11 -2.83 -17.03
C LEU A 206 -7.95 -4.27 -16.57
N VAL A 207 -9.02 -4.91 -16.11
CA VAL A 207 -8.99 -6.30 -15.64
C VAL A 207 -8.84 -7.26 -16.81
N MET A 208 -7.80 -8.06 -16.76
CA MET A 208 -7.48 -9.09 -17.77
C MET A 208 -7.89 -10.48 -17.28
N GLU A 209 -7.56 -11.50 -18.06
CA GLU A 209 -7.96 -12.89 -17.82
C GLU A 209 -7.42 -13.52 -16.54
N ASN A 210 -6.36 -12.95 -15.97
CA ASN A 210 -5.77 -13.38 -14.70
C ASN A 210 -5.05 -12.23 -13.97
N VAL A 211 -4.63 -12.49 -12.74
CA VAL A 211 -3.99 -11.48 -11.89
C VAL A 211 -2.70 -10.94 -12.50
N GLU A 212 -1.86 -11.80 -13.08
CA GLU A 212 -0.60 -11.40 -13.67
C GLU A 212 -0.80 -10.51 -14.90
N ALA A 213 -1.70 -10.88 -15.79
CA ALA A 213 -2.07 -10.07 -16.95
C ALA A 213 -2.68 -8.72 -16.53
N THR A 214 -3.43 -8.67 -15.43
CA THR A 214 -3.96 -7.42 -14.86
C THR A 214 -2.83 -6.54 -14.33
N ILE A 215 -1.89 -7.10 -13.58
CA ILE A 215 -0.70 -6.38 -13.09
C ILE A 215 0.11 -5.82 -14.27
N GLN A 216 0.33 -6.61 -15.31
CA GLN A 216 1.04 -6.17 -16.52
C GLN A 216 0.29 -5.06 -17.27
N SER A 217 -1.04 -5.14 -17.34
CA SER A 217 -1.89 -4.10 -17.94
C SER A 217 -1.72 -2.77 -17.20
N VAL A 218 -1.80 -2.78 -15.88
CA VAL A 218 -1.59 -1.60 -15.03
C VAL A 218 -0.14 -1.11 -15.12
N GLY A 219 0.83 -2.02 -15.15
CA GLY A 219 2.24 -1.70 -15.35
C GLY A 219 2.48 -0.95 -16.66
N ARG A 220 1.88 -1.42 -17.76
CA ARG A 220 1.93 -0.76 -19.07
C ARG A 220 1.28 0.62 -19.04
N LEU A 221 0.12 0.75 -18.39
CA LEU A 221 -0.53 2.06 -18.20
C LEU A 221 0.42 3.03 -17.49
N GLY A 222 1.03 2.62 -16.38
CA GLY A 222 1.94 3.46 -15.62
C GLY A 222 3.23 3.82 -16.36
N ARG A 223 3.80 2.86 -17.10
CA ARG A 223 5.08 3.03 -17.82
C ARG A 223 4.92 3.79 -19.12
N GLU A 224 3.97 3.38 -19.95
CA GLU A 224 3.80 3.91 -21.30
C GLU A 224 2.66 4.94 -21.36
N GLY A 225 1.49 4.60 -20.84
CA GLY A 225 0.30 5.43 -20.94
C GLY A 225 0.42 6.76 -20.21
N MET A 226 1.11 6.79 -19.06
CA MET A 226 1.30 8.01 -18.28
C MET A 226 2.58 8.79 -18.63
N ARG A 227 3.27 8.45 -19.71
CA ARG A 227 4.54 9.11 -20.08
C ARG A 227 4.39 10.60 -20.32
N GLU A 228 3.40 11.03 -21.09
CA GLU A 228 3.14 12.43 -21.33
C GLU A 228 2.56 13.14 -20.09
N THR A 229 1.69 12.46 -19.34
CA THR A 229 1.22 12.95 -18.05
C THR A 229 2.36 13.27 -17.10
N ASN A 230 3.39 12.41 -17.05
CA ASN A 230 4.57 12.63 -16.22
C ASN A 230 5.33 13.91 -16.64
N LYS A 231 5.49 14.15 -17.96
CA LYS A 231 6.13 15.36 -18.47
C LYS A 231 5.34 16.61 -18.10
N GLU A 232 4.02 16.60 -18.28
CA GLU A 232 3.16 17.73 -17.94
C GLU A 232 3.20 18.05 -16.43
N ILE A 233 3.19 17.03 -15.58
CA ILE A 233 3.33 17.22 -14.12
C ILE A 233 4.66 17.89 -13.78
N ILE A 234 5.76 17.44 -14.42
CA ILE A 234 7.09 18.04 -14.19
C ILE A 234 7.07 19.52 -14.59
N LYS A 235 6.51 19.88 -15.77
CA LYS A 235 6.39 21.29 -16.20
C LYS A 235 5.61 22.11 -15.18
N MET A 236 4.43 21.62 -14.76
CA MET A 236 3.63 22.28 -13.71
C MET A 236 4.41 22.51 -12.42
N MET A 237 5.25 21.53 -12.00
CA MET A 237 6.04 21.62 -10.77
C MET A 237 7.18 22.64 -10.85
N ILE A 238 7.71 22.90 -12.04
CA ILE A 238 8.78 23.89 -12.28
C ILE A 238 8.25 25.22 -12.85
N HIS A 239 6.92 25.37 -12.89
CA HIS A 239 6.23 26.57 -13.36
C HIS A 239 6.51 26.94 -14.83
N GLU A 240 6.62 25.93 -15.70
CA GLU A 240 6.69 26.07 -17.16
C GLU A 240 5.36 25.82 -17.86
#